data_09930ffd951c53911864b03a43911f12
#
_entry.id   09930ffd951c53911864b03a43911f12
#
_cell.length_a   1.000
_cell.length_b   1.000
_cell.length_c   1.000
_cell.angle_alpha   90.00
_cell.angle_beta   90.00
_cell.angle_gamma   90.00
#
_symmetry.space_group_name_H-M   'P 1'
#
loop_
_entity.id
_entity.type
_entity.pdbx_description
1 polymer ?
#
loop_
_entity_poly.entity_id
_entity_poly.type
_entity_poly.pdbx_seq_one_letter_code
_entity_poly.pdbx_strand_id
1 'polypeptide(L)'
;ATADAPDLPHLTVSHGPEAPEQLRDTDIVFVSPGVPWRHPVFAQMRESGPPVSNAADWFMARHGARTVGITGTKGKSTTAAFLAHLLAGLGVPAVAAGNIGTPLSDLEPAEGEWVVAELSSQQCALLRTPPAVAVITNLFQDHLDFHGDIASYHEAKSHVFGAGTRRLVTTPAVVESLRRIGISDFPALSELDPATVRTPAGDSVLSYAHNTVNAALAALAAGQVLGRPVTAAEVDAAAASFTGLPHRLQTVRRTGGIRWIDDTLATTGEAVVAALTAMRSDEEIALIVGGMDRALDYRQLDTYLCSRQRRVTLIQGPTNGRQIGTGFAAAHPDRTHPVDSLQDAVRVAAAVPGVDVVLLSPGAASYDLFRNYEEKGAVYCGYIDVVDTL
;
A
#
# COMPACT_ATOMS: atom_id res chain seq x y z
N ALA A 1 0.94 -5.92 27.93
CA ALA A 1 2.00 -5.03 28.37
C ALA A 1 1.42 -3.63 28.39
N THR A 2 1.29 -3.03 29.57
CA THR A 2 0.97 -1.61 29.73
C THR A 2 2.25 -0.87 29.36
N ALA A 3 2.28 -0.23 28.18
CA ALA A 3 3.30 0.77 27.90
C ALA A 3 3.16 1.87 28.96
N ASP A 4 4.26 2.27 29.58
CA ASP A 4 4.25 3.41 30.50
C ASP A 4 3.71 4.62 29.75
N ALA A 5 2.64 5.20 30.29
CA ALA A 5 2.07 6.42 29.69
C ALA A 5 3.10 7.56 29.83
N PRO A 6 3.26 8.41 28.81
CA PRO A 6 4.15 9.55 28.91
C PRO A 6 3.68 10.46 30.05
N ASP A 7 4.62 10.91 30.87
CA ASP A 7 4.34 11.90 31.93
C ASP A 7 4.16 13.29 31.29
N LEU A 8 2.94 13.56 30.87
CA LEU A 8 2.55 14.84 30.26
C LEU A 8 1.60 15.56 31.21
N PRO A 9 1.85 16.85 31.54
CA PRO A 9 0.91 17.64 32.31
C PRO A 9 -0.42 17.69 31.55
N HIS A 10 -1.51 17.42 32.25
CA HIS A 10 -2.90 17.36 31.74
C HIS A 10 -3.27 16.06 30.98
N LEU A 11 -2.41 15.03 30.95
CA LEU A 11 -2.78 13.71 30.44
C LEU A 11 -3.35 12.87 31.57
N THR A 12 -4.59 12.40 31.42
CA THR A 12 -5.18 11.36 32.26
C THR A 12 -5.25 10.07 31.48
N VAL A 13 -4.65 8.99 31.98
CA VAL A 13 -4.69 7.68 31.36
C VAL A 13 -5.64 6.78 32.13
N SER A 14 -6.64 6.23 31.43
CA SER A 14 -7.62 5.31 32.00
C SER A 14 -7.56 3.97 31.29
N HIS A 15 -7.68 2.89 32.03
CA HIS A 15 -7.65 1.51 31.56
C HIS A 15 -8.90 0.75 32.03
N GLY A 16 -9.25 -0.29 31.29
CA GLY A 16 -10.33 -1.21 31.67
C GLY A 16 -11.70 -0.83 31.12
N PRO A 17 -12.75 -1.58 31.50
CA PRO A 17 -14.08 -1.46 30.90
C PRO A 17 -14.80 -0.14 31.22
N GLU A 18 -14.37 0.58 32.24
CA GLU A 18 -14.97 1.87 32.64
C GLU A 18 -14.36 3.08 31.90
N ALA A 19 -13.21 2.88 31.23
CA ALA A 19 -12.54 3.97 30.49
C ALA A 19 -13.45 4.68 29.45
N PRO A 20 -14.33 3.98 28.72
CA PRO A 20 -15.26 4.62 27.80
C PRO A 20 -16.28 5.58 28.42
N GLU A 21 -16.67 5.36 29.68
CA GLU A 21 -17.61 6.23 30.35
C GLU A 21 -17.03 7.62 30.61
N GLN A 22 -15.71 7.70 30.82
CA GLN A 22 -15.00 8.96 31.03
C GLN A 22 -14.91 9.81 29.75
N LEU A 23 -15.15 9.23 28.58
CA LEU A 23 -15.14 9.95 27.30
C LEU A 23 -16.43 10.72 27.05
N ARG A 24 -17.49 10.53 27.83
CA ARG A 24 -18.81 11.17 27.61
C ARG A 24 -18.80 12.67 27.79
N ASP A 25 -17.96 13.17 28.66
CA ASP A 25 -17.87 14.59 29.01
C ASP A 25 -16.71 15.30 28.29
N THR A 26 -16.18 14.72 27.22
CA THR A 26 -15.12 15.30 26.40
C THR A 26 -15.70 16.08 25.22
N ASP A 27 -14.97 17.09 24.72
CA ASP A 27 -15.38 17.87 23.54
C ASP A 27 -15.32 17.09 22.25
N ILE A 28 -14.37 16.13 22.13
CA ILE A 28 -14.15 15.28 20.98
C ILE A 28 -13.41 14.01 21.37
N VAL A 29 -13.73 12.91 20.71
CA VAL A 29 -13.03 11.62 20.88
C VAL A 29 -12.25 11.28 19.62
N PHE A 30 -10.93 11.14 19.75
CA PHE A 30 -10.07 10.65 18.68
C PHE A 30 -9.89 9.15 18.79
N VAL A 31 -10.10 8.45 17.67
CA VAL A 31 -10.03 7.00 17.61
C VAL A 31 -8.88 6.56 16.72
N SER A 32 -8.05 5.64 17.27
CA SER A 32 -7.05 4.95 16.46
C SER A 32 -7.70 4.09 15.36
N PRO A 33 -7.15 4.04 14.14
CA PRO A 33 -7.69 3.21 13.05
C PRO A 33 -7.78 1.72 13.38
N GLY A 34 -7.01 1.23 14.37
CA GLY A 34 -7.07 -0.16 14.81
C GLY A 34 -8.29 -0.52 15.68
N VAL A 35 -9.06 0.47 16.15
CA VAL A 35 -10.26 0.21 16.95
C VAL A 35 -11.47 0.03 16.03
N PRO A 36 -12.14 -1.15 16.06
CA PRO A 36 -13.27 -1.41 15.16
C PRO A 36 -14.39 -0.41 15.32
N TRP A 37 -14.82 0.20 14.23
CA TRP A 37 -15.91 1.18 14.20
C TRP A 37 -17.22 0.67 14.81
N ARG A 38 -17.46 -0.64 14.73
CA ARG A 38 -18.65 -1.32 15.30
C ARG A 38 -18.51 -1.64 16.78
N HIS A 39 -17.39 -1.28 17.42
CA HIS A 39 -17.24 -1.51 18.86
C HIS A 39 -18.41 -0.84 19.62
N PRO A 40 -19.04 -1.51 20.60
CA PRO A 40 -20.21 -1.02 21.32
C PRO A 40 -20.04 0.39 21.90
N VAL A 41 -18.83 0.75 22.31
CA VAL A 41 -18.46 2.09 22.79
C VAL A 41 -18.86 3.19 21.80
N PHE A 42 -18.64 2.97 20.50
CA PHE A 42 -19.00 3.97 19.49
C PHE A 42 -20.49 4.01 19.17
N ALA A 43 -21.23 2.92 19.38
CA ALA A 43 -22.68 2.91 19.21
C ALA A 43 -23.34 3.89 20.21
N GLN A 44 -22.92 3.84 21.47
CA GLN A 44 -23.41 4.74 22.51
C GLN A 44 -23.00 6.22 22.25
N MET A 45 -21.78 6.45 21.78
CA MET A 45 -21.30 7.80 21.48
C MET A 45 -22.03 8.43 20.29
N ARG A 46 -22.44 7.63 19.29
CA ARG A 46 -23.23 8.11 18.14
C ARG A 46 -24.62 8.60 18.51
N GLU A 47 -25.24 8.02 19.52
CA GLU A 47 -26.61 8.36 19.91
C GLU A 47 -26.69 9.60 20.79
N SER A 48 -25.70 9.85 21.64
CA SER A 48 -25.79 10.92 22.64
C SER A 48 -24.43 11.41 23.19
N GLY A 49 -23.31 11.05 22.54
CA GLY A 49 -21.97 11.37 23.02
C GLY A 49 -21.27 12.48 22.23
N PRO A 50 -20.02 12.78 22.59
CA PRO A 50 -19.18 13.73 21.87
C PRO A 50 -18.89 13.23 20.44
N PRO A 51 -18.59 14.16 19.52
CA PRO A 51 -18.21 13.79 18.15
C PRO A 51 -16.96 12.90 18.13
N VAL A 52 -17.04 11.84 17.35
CA VAL A 52 -15.93 10.91 17.15
C VAL A 52 -15.18 11.28 15.87
N SER A 53 -13.86 11.34 15.93
CA SER A 53 -12.96 11.72 14.83
C SER A 53 -11.73 10.83 14.78
N ASN A 54 -10.91 11.02 13.78
CA ASN A 54 -9.56 10.45 13.68
C ASN A 54 -8.59 11.46 13.10
N ALA A 55 -7.31 11.13 13.07
CA ALA A 55 -6.27 12.00 12.54
C ALA A 55 -6.53 12.45 11.08
N ALA A 56 -7.12 11.57 10.25
CA ALA A 56 -7.42 11.90 8.86
C ALA A 56 -8.54 12.94 8.75
N ASP A 57 -9.65 12.78 9.51
CA ASP A 57 -10.76 13.74 9.55
C ASP A 57 -10.28 15.12 10.06
N TRP A 58 -9.45 15.12 11.11
CA TRP A 58 -8.90 16.34 11.67
C TRP A 58 -7.92 17.06 10.72
N PHE A 59 -7.12 16.31 10.00
CA PHE A 59 -6.26 16.83 8.93
C PHE A 59 -7.09 17.44 7.79
N MET A 60 -8.10 16.72 7.31
CA MET A 60 -8.95 17.17 6.21
C MET A 60 -9.71 18.45 6.54
N ALA A 61 -10.14 18.64 7.80
CA ALA A 61 -10.80 19.85 8.23
C ALA A 61 -9.94 21.12 8.03
N ARG A 62 -8.62 20.99 8.04
CA ARG A 62 -7.66 22.09 7.85
C ARG A 62 -7.11 22.16 6.42
N HIS A 63 -6.81 21.02 5.83
CA HIS A 63 -6.03 20.93 4.59
C HIS A 63 -6.80 20.31 3.43
N GLY A 64 -8.07 19.90 3.62
CA GLY A 64 -8.87 19.21 2.60
C GLY A 64 -9.00 19.98 1.28
N ALA A 65 -9.01 21.31 1.33
CA ALA A 65 -9.09 22.18 0.14
C ALA A 65 -7.89 22.04 -0.82
N ARG A 66 -6.73 21.59 -0.33
CA ARG A 66 -5.50 21.30 -1.11
C ARG A 66 -5.07 19.83 -0.95
N THR A 67 -6.03 18.94 -0.77
CA THR A 67 -5.77 17.52 -0.64
C THR A 67 -6.44 16.74 -1.77
N VAL A 68 -5.69 15.77 -2.31
CA VAL A 68 -6.22 14.68 -3.13
C VAL A 68 -6.28 13.45 -2.22
N GLY A 69 -7.47 13.00 -1.86
CA GLY A 69 -7.66 11.81 -1.02
C GLY A 69 -7.79 10.56 -1.88
N ILE A 70 -6.95 9.57 -1.62
CA ILE A 70 -6.90 8.32 -2.39
C ILE A 70 -7.26 7.15 -1.50
N THR A 71 -8.33 6.44 -1.88
CA THR A 71 -8.72 5.18 -1.25
C THR A 71 -9.00 4.09 -2.29
N GLY A 72 -9.39 2.93 -1.85
CA GLY A 72 -9.67 1.75 -2.66
C GLY A 72 -9.22 0.48 -1.97
N THR A 73 -9.48 -0.68 -2.56
CA THR A 73 -9.01 -1.94 -2.00
C THR A 73 -7.53 -2.13 -2.28
N LYS A 74 -7.10 -2.06 -3.53
CA LYS A 74 -5.71 -2.22 -3.98
C LYS A 74 -5.26 -0.99 -4.81
N GLY A 75 -3.95 -0.78 -4.92
CA GLY A 75 -3.37 0.27 -5.78
C GLY A 75 -3.28 1.67 -5.16
N LYS A 76 -3.83 1.91 -3.97
CA LYS A 76 -3.80 3.23 -3.29
C LYS A 76 -2.40 3.83 -3.21
N SER A 77 -1.48 3.10 -2.62
CA SER A 77 -0.10 3.58 -2.38
C SER A 77 0.63 3.92 -3.66
N THR A 78 0.51 3.06 -4.70
CA THR A 78 1.13 3.32 -6.01
C THR A 78 0.53 4.56 -6.67
N THR A 79 -0.81 4.70 -6.63
CA THR A 79 -1.51 5.86 -7.17
C THR A 79 -1.10 7.14 -6.43
N ALA A 80 -1.01 7.11 -5.10
CA ALA A 80 -0.63 8.26 -4.29
C ALA A 80 0.82 8.69 -4.54
N ALA A 81 1.75 7.76 -4.49
CA ALA A 81 3.16 8.07 -4.72
C ALA A 81 3.42 8.56 -6.15
N PHE A 82 2.80 7.92 -7.15
CA PHE A 82 2.97 8.37 -8.54
C PHE A 82 2.30 9.71 -8.79
N LEU A 83 1.13 9.99 -8.21
CA LEU A 83 0.48 11.29 -8.33
C LEU A 83 1.34 12.42 -7.75
N ALA A 84 1.90 12.23 -6.56
CA ALA A 84 2.79 13.23 -5.96
C ALA A 84 4.04 13.46 -6.82
N HIS A 85 4.65 12.36 -7.31
CA HIS A 85 5.81 12.42 -8.21
C HIS A 85 5.49 13.13 -9.53
N LEU A 86 4.34 12.83 -10.14
CA LEU A 86 3.88 13.46 -11.39
C LEU A 86 3.63 14.96 -11.19
N LEU A 87 2.93 15.35 -10.10
CA LEU A 87 2.68 16.75 -9.79
C LEU A 87 3.98 17.53 -9.58
N ALA A 88 4.92 16.96 -8.82
CA ALA A 88 6.23 17.56 -8.60
C ALA A 88 7.01 17.75 -9.93
N GLY A 89 7.00 16.74 -10.80
CA GLY A 89 7.59 16.81 -12.14
C GLY A 89 6.94 17.85 -13.06
N LEU A 90 5.68 18.20 -12.80
CA LEU A 90 4.93 19.23 -13.51
C LEU A 90 5.00 20.62 -12.84
N GLY A 91 5.88 20.78 -11.84
CA GLY A 91 6.13 22.05 -11.15
C GLY A 91 5.11 22.41 -10.08
N VAL A 92 4.28 21.46 -9.64
CA VAL A 92 3.34 21.64 -8.53
C VAL A 92 3.92 20.98 -7.29
N PRO A 93 4.25 21.73 -6.22
CA PRO A 93 4.69 21.14 -4.96
C PRO A 93 3.64 20.18 -4.42
N ALA A 94 4.03 18.92 -4.18
CA ALA A 94 3.13 17.88 -3.69
C ALA A 94 3.87 16.83 -2.88
N VAL A 95 3.24 16.36 -1.79
CA VAL A 95 3.76 15.31 -0.92
C VAL A 95 2.74 14.17 -0.79
N ALA A 96 3.22 12.93 -0.85
CA ALA A 96 2.42 11.75 -0.52
C ALA A 96 2.51 11.47 0.98
N ALA A 97 1.36 11.28 1.63
CA ALA A 97 1.27 11.09 3.08
C ALA A 97 0.06 10.21 3.48
N GLY A 98 -0.06 9.93 4.76
CA GLY A 98 -1.19 9.22 5.35
C GLY A 98 -0.89 7.77 5.67
N ASN A 99 -1.51 6.81 4.98
CA ASN A 99 -1.21 5.39 5.17
C ASN A 99 0.10 4.96 4.49
N ILE A 100 0.77 5.89 3.82
CA ILE A 100 2.15 5.80 3.31
C ILE A 100 2.92 7.04 3.75
N GLY A 101 4.24 6.91 3.84
CA GLY A 101 5.12 8.03 4.18
C GLY A 101 4.81 8.61 5.56
N THR A 102 4.75 9.94 5.66
CA THR A 102 4.46 10.64 6.92
C THR A 102 2.98 10.49 7.31
N PRO A 103 2.66 10.07 8.54
CA PRO A 103 1.29 10.09 9.04
C PRO A 103 0.65 11.48 8.94
N LEU A 104 -0.65 11.55 8.64
CA LEU A 104 -1.35 12.84 8.52
C LEU A 104 -1.35 13.65 9.83
N SER A 105 -1.23 12.97 10.99
CA SER A 105 -1.07 13.63 12.30
C SER A 105 0.19 14.45 12.43
N ASP A 106 1.24 14.07 11.71
CA ASP A 106 2.61 14.59 11.86
C ASP A 106 2.99 15.50 10.67
N LEU A 107 2.06 15.66 9.71
CA LEU A 107 2.30 16.41 8.49
C LEU A 107 1.83 17.86 8.64
N GLU A 108 2.75 18.79 8.44
CA GLU A 108 2.48 20.22 8.25
C GLU A 108 2.87 20.61 6.83
N PRO A 109 1.91 20.67 5.88
CA PRO A 109 2.20 21.00 4.49
C PRO A 109 2.74 22.42 4.35
N ALA A 110 3.69 22.64 3.45
CA ALA A 110 4.19 23.95 3.11
C ALA A 110 3.08 24.79 2.45
N GLU A 111 3.24 26.12 2.49
CA GLU A 111 2.28 27.01 1.83
C GLU A 111 2.21 26.73 0.33
N GLY A 112 1.00 26.49 -0.16
CA GLY A 112 0.78 26.16 -1.57
C GLY A 112 1.01 24.70 -1.96
N GLU A 113 1.53 23.88 -1.07
CA GLU A 113 1.75 22.46 -1.32
C GLU A 113 0.45 21.67 -1.38
N TRP A 114 0.37 20.71 -2.29
CA TRP A 114 -0.72 19.74 -2.34
C TRP A 114 -0.36 18.49 -1.54
N VAL A 115 -1.34 17.97 -0.81
CA VAL A 115 -1.19 16.70 -0.12
C VAL A 115 -1.91 15.60 -0.89
N VAL A 116 -1.20 14.54 -1.21
CA VAL A 116 -1.77 13.33 -1.79
C VAL A 116 -1.91 12.32 -0.66
N ALA A 117 -3.10 12.27 -0.06
CA ALA A 117 -3.36 11.51 1.14
C ALA A 117 -3.85 10.10 0.81
N GLU A 118 -3.04 9.06 1.11
CA GLU A 118 -3.53 7.69 1.10
C GLU A 118 -4.40 7.43 2.33
N LEU A 119 -5.63 6.96 2.11
CA LEU A 119 -6.62 6.71 3.16
C LEU A 119 -7.06 5.26 3.18
N SER A 120 -6.95 4.62 4.35
CA SER A 120 -7.56 3.31 4.60
C SER A 120 -9.08 3.42 4.73
N SER A 121 -9.80 2.28 4.68
CA SER A 121 -11.24 2.28 4.92
C SER A 121 -11.60 2.69 6.35
N GLN A 122 -10.73 2.35 7.31
CA GLN A 122 -10.89 2.73 8.71
C GLN A 122 -10.76 4.23 8.91
N GLN A 123 -9.82 4.86 8.20
CA GLN A 123 -9.67 6.32 8.22
C GLN A 123 -10.84 7.01 7.52
N CYS A 124 -11.28 6.49 6.37
CA CYS A 124 -12.43 7.04 5.65
C CYS A 124 -13.73 6.96 6.46
N ALA A 125 -13.95 5.90 7.25
CA ALA A 125 -15.19 5.69 7.99
C ALA A 125 -15.61 6.87 8.88
N LEU A 126 -14.66 7.69 9.30
CA LEU A 126 -14.88 8.85 10.19
C LEU A 126 -14.68 10.20 9.49
N LEU A 127 -14.47 10.22 8.18
CA LEU A 127 -14.33 11.48 7.44
C LEU A 127 -15.67 12.24 7.37
N ARG A 128 -15.67 13.46 7.86
CA ARG A 128 -16.77 14.43 7.76
C ARG A 128 -16.44 15.56 6.81
N THR A 129 -15.16 15.89 6.68
CA THR A 129 -14.66 16.87 5.73
C THR A 129 -13.90 16.13 4.63
N PRO A 130 -14.45 16.04 3.41
CA PRO A 130 -13.79 15.34 2.32
C PRO A 130 -12.70 16.21 1.68
N PRO A 131 -11.73 15.60 0.95
CA PRO A 131 -10.74 16.32 0.17
C PRO A 131 -11.34 17.00 -1.06
N ALA A 132 -10.62 17.98 -1.61
CA ALA A 132 -11.02 18.70 -2.82
C ALA A 132 -11.13 17.79 -4.05
N VAL A 133 -10.27 16.78 -4.16
CA VAL A 133 -10.31 15.75 -5.20
C VAL A 133 -10.27 14.39 -4.51
N ALA A 134 -11.19 13.51 -4.87
CA ALA A 134 -11.23 12.14 -4.37
C ALA A 134 -10.83 11.16 -5.48
N VAL A 135 -10.11 10.11 -5.12
CA VAL A 135 -9.77 8.99 -6.00
C VAL A 135 -10.19 7.68 -5.32
N ILE A 136 -10.98 6.86 -6.00
CA ILE A 136 -11.24 5.49 -5.59
C ILE A 136 -10.69 4.57 -6.67
N THR A 137 -9.64 3.82 -6.34
CA THR A 137 -8.93 2.99 -7.33
C THR A 137 -9.75 1.78 -7.78
N ASN A 138 -10.30 1.05 -6.83
CA ASN A 138 -11.17 -0.11 -7.03
C ASN A 138 -11.89 -0.48 -5.72
N LEU A 139 -12.95 -1.28 -5.82
CA LEU A 139 -13.70 -1.80 -4.69
C LEU A 139 -13.88 -3.32 -4.85
N PHE A 140 -13.21 -4.09 -4.00
CA PHE A 140 -13.32 -5.55 -3.88
C PHE A 140 -13.64 -5.90 -2.44
N GLN A 141 -13.85 -7.16 -2.14
CA GLN A 141 -14.00 -7.66 -0.78
C GLN A 141 -12.66 -7.62 -0.04
N ASP A 142 -12.63 -6.97 1.13
CA ASP A 142 -11.49 -6.95 2.05
C ASP A 142 -11.97 -6.48 3.45
N HIS A 143 -11.18 -6.68 4.51
CA HIS A 143 -11.42 -6.17 5.87
C HIS A 143 -12.83 -6.43 6.44
N LEU A 144 -13.42 -7.60 6.17
CA LEU A 144 -14.76 -7.93 6.68
C LEU A 144 -14.76 -8.18 8.19
N ASP A 145 -13.65 -8.57 8.76
CA ASP A 145 -13.41 -8.65 10.21
C ASP A 145 -13.63 -7.30 10.90
N PHE A 146 -13.26 -6.21 10.25
CA PHE A 146 -13.44 -4.85 10.76
C PHE A 146 -14.81 -4.26 10.42
N HIS A 147 -15.25 -4.35 9.16
CA HIS A 147 -16.47 -3.69 8.67
C HIS A 147 -17.72 -4.55 8.79
N GLY A 148 -17.59 -5.86 8.94
CA GLY A 148 -18.66 -6.85 9.07
C GLY A 148 -19.20 -7.35 7.74
N ASP A 149 -19.39 -6.49 6.74
CA ASP A 149 -19.85 -6.85 5.40
C ASP A 149 -19.26 -5.94 4.31
N ILE A 150 -19.47 -6.35 3.05
CA ILE A 150 -18.94 -5.64 1.87
C ILE A 150 -19.59 -4.25 1.71
N ALA A 151 -20.89 -4.14 1.99
CA ALA A 151 -21.60 -2.88 1.83
C ALA A 151 -21.05 -1.81 2.78
N SER A 152 -20.90 -2.16 4.06
CA SER A 152 -20.29 -1.28 5.08
C SER A 152 -18.82 -0.92 4.76
N TYR A 153 -18.05 -1.85 4.16
CA TYR A 153 -16.69 -1.57 3.71
C TYR A 153 -16.67 -0.56 2.54
N HIS A 154 -17.55 -0.72 1.56
CA HIS A 154 -17.65 0.21 0.43
C HIS A 154 -18.21 1.57 0.87
N GLU A 155 -19.20 1.58 1.76
CA GLU A 155 -19.76 2.80 2.36
C GLU A 155 -18.66 3.58 3.10
N ALA A 156 -17.88 2.92 3.95
CA ALA A 156 -16.77 3.57 4.65
C ALA A 156 -15.82 4.28 3.68
N LYS A 157 -15.47 3.64 2.55
CA LYS A 157 -14.59 4.26 1.54
C LYS A 157 -15.25 5.41 0.80
N SER A 158 -16.56 5.41 0.62
CA SER A 158 -17.27 6.49 -0.06
C SER A 158 -17.21 7.81 0.69
N HIS A 159 -16.93 7.81 1.98
CA HIS A 159 -16.75 9.05 2.75
C HIS A 159 -15.52 9.87 2.30
N VAL A 160 -14.67 9.34 1.41
CA VAL A 160 -13.61 10.12 0.77
C VAL A 160 -14.15 11.24 -0.12
N PHE A 161 -15.42 11.21 -0.50
CA PHE A 161 -16.09 12.28 -1.23
C PHE A 161 -17.39 12.73 -0.55
N GLY A 162 -17.83 13.95 -0.83
CA GLY A 162 -19.04 14.51 -0.28
C GLY A 162 -19.13 16.01 -0.58
N ALA A 163 -19.87 16.75 0.22
CA ALA A 163 -20.01 18.20 0.07
C ALA A 163 -18.63 18.88 0.18
N GLY A 164 -18.21 19.57 -0.88
CA GLY A 164 -16.88 20.20 -0.99
C GLY A 164 -15.88 19.44 -1.88
N THR A 165 -16.12 18.18 -2.21
CA THR A 165 -15.34 17.48 -3.23
C THR A 165 -15.69 17.99 -4.63
N ARG A 166 -14.72 18.54 -5.32
CA ARG A 166 -14.92 19.07 -6.68
C ARG A 166 -15.03 17.97 -7.73
N ARG A 167 -14.29 16.87 -7.54
CA ARG A 167 -14.19 15.78 -8.50
C ARG A 167 -13.94 14.44 -7.83
N LEU A 168 -14.65 13.42 -8.28
CA LEU A 168 -14.33 12.01 -8.01
C LEU A 168 -13.70 11.40 -9.27
N VAL A 169 -12.46 10.93 -9.13
CA VAL A 169 -11.72 10.20 -10.16
C VAL A 169 -11.80 8.71 -9.84
N THR A 170 -12.33 7.92 -10.77
CA THR A 170 -12.55 6.49 -10.52
C THR A 170 -12.80 5.72 -11.81
N THR A 171 -13.26 4.47 -11.70
CA THR A 171 -13.69 3.61 -12.83
C THR A 171 -15.19 3.38 -12.81
N PRO A 172 -15.83 3.05 -13.94
CA PRO A 172 -17.27 2.71 -13.99
C PRO A 172 -17.65 1.57 -13.04
N ALA A 173 -16.78 0.58 -12.86
CA ALA A 173 -17.00 -0.53 -11.94
C ALA A 173 -17.14 -0.10 -10.47
N VAL A 174 -16.40 0.94 -10.06
CA VAL A 174 -16.51 1.52 -8.71
C VAL A 174 -17.85 2.24 -8.56
N VAL A 175 -18.23 3.06 -9.53
CA VAL A 175 -19.53 3.78 -9.53
C VAL A 175 -20.69 2.79 -9.42
N GLU A 176 -20.65 1.70 -10.20
CA GLU A 176 -21.64 0.64 -10.16
C GLU A 176 -21.68 -0.05 -8.78
N SER A 177 -20.53 -0.34 -8.19
CA SER A 177 -20.45 -0.95 -6.85
C SER A 177 -21.05 -0.05 -5.76
N LEU A 178 -20.83 1.27 -5.85
CA LEU A 178 -21.39 2.24 -4.92
C LEU A 178 -22.92 2.38 -5.12
N ARG A 179 -23.39 2.40 -6.36
CA ARG A 179 -24.84 2.43 -6.66
C ARG A 179 -25.58 1.22 -6.10
N ARG A 180 -24.99 0.02 -6.14
CA ARG A 180 -25.58 -1.21 -5.57
C ARG A 180 -25.82 -1.13 -4.07
N ILE A 181 -25.07 -0.31 -3.35
CA ILE A 181 -25.29 -0.08 -1.91
C ILE A 181 -26.09 1.20 -1.62
N GLY A 182 -26.72 1.79 -2.66
CA GLY A 182 -27.61 2.95 -2.52
C GLY A 182 -26.94 4.32 -2.59
N ILE A 183 -25.63 4.39 -2.88
CA ILE A 183 -24.93 5.67 -3.04
C ILE A 183 -25.10 6.13 -4.49
N SER A 184 -25.80 7.24 -4.67
CA SER A 184 -26.13 7.81 -5.99
C SER A 184 -25.78 9.29 -6.15
N ASP A 185 -25.50 9.97 -5.03
CA ASP A 185 -25.09 11.37 -5.03
C ASP A 185 -23.57 11.47 -5.16
N PHE A 186 -23.10 11.70 -6.38
CA PHE A 186 -21.68 11.81 -6.71
C PHE A 186 -21.34 13.27 -7.04
N PRO A 187 -20.12 13.73 -6.63
CA PRO A 187 -19.56 14.96 -7.20
C PRO A 187 -19.34 14.77 -8.71
N ALA A 188 -18.88 15.81 -9.39
CA ALA A 188 -18.54 15.67 -10.82
C ALA A 188 -17.57 14.48 -11.02
N LEU A 189 -17.91 13.55 -11.92
CA LEU A 189 -17.15 12.33 -12.16
C LEU A 189 -16.07 12.55 -13.23
N SER A 190 -14.90 11.93 -13.03
CA SER A 190 -13.91 11.64 -14.06
C SER A 190 -13.70 10.13 -14.07
N GLU A 191 -14.44 9.46 -14.95
CA GLU A 191 -14.40 8.01 -15.05
C GLU A 191 -13.32 7.57 -16.04
N LEU A 192 -12.45 6.67 -15.59
CA LEU A 192 -11.45 6.01 -16.40
C LEU A 192 -12.00 4.69 -16.91
N ASP A 193 -12.09 4.52 -18.22
CA ASP A 193 -12.31 3.20 -18.80
C ASP A 193 -10.99 2.42 -18.83
N PRO A 194 -10.83 1.35 -18.02
CA PRO A 194 -9.61 0.56 -17.99
C PRO A 194 -9.22 -0.06 -19.34
N ALA A 195 -10.19 -0.27 -20.24
CA ALA A 195 -9.93 -0.82 -21.57
C ALA A 195 -9.19 0.16 -22.49
N THR A 196 -9.25 1.46 -22.18
CA THR A 196 -8.60 2.52 -22.99
C THR A 196 -7.24 2.95 -22.44
N VAL A 197 -6.80 2.34 -21.33
CA VAL A 197 -5.58 2.73 -20.64
C VAL A 197 -4.35 2.33 -21.44
N ARG A 198 -3.50 3.30 -21.71
CA ARG A 198 -2.20 3.10 -22.34
C ARG A 198 -1.14 2.77 -21.28
N THR A 199 -0.34 1.76 -21.51
CA THR A 199 0.84 1.47 -20.69
C THR A 199 1.86 2.60 -20.87
N PRO A 200 2.39 3.20 -19.79
CA PRO A 200 3.48 4.16 -19.87
C PRO A 200 4.68 3.57 -20.62
N ALA A 201 5.38 4.41 -21.38
CA ALA A 201 6.55 3.98 -22.13
C ALA A 201 7.74 3.67 -21.19
N GLY A 202 8.59 2.72 -21.60
CA GLY A 202 9.81 2.37 -20.89
C GLY A 202 9.63 1.23 -19.86
N ASP A 203 10.75 0.90 -19.19
CA ASP A 203 10.83 -0.15 -18.18
C ASP A 203 10.58 0.46 -16.78
N SER A 204 9.31 0.70 -16.48
CA SER A 204 8.85 1.27 -15.21
C SER A 204 7.98 0.26 -14.45
N VAL A 205 7.98 0.32 -13.14
CA VAL A 205 7.02 -0.42 -12.29
C VAL A 205 5.55 -0.11 -12.67
N LEU A 206 5.30 0.99 -13.36
CA LEU A 206 3.98 1.39 -13.85
C LEU A 206 3.58 0.65 -15.13
N SER A 207 4.49 -0.05 -15.80
CA SER A 207 4.16 -0.89 -16.97
C SER A 207 3.50 -2.21 -16.60
N TYR A 208 3.52 -2.61 -15.35
CA TYR A 208 2.77 -3.78 -14.90
C TYR A 208 1.27 -3.56 -15.04
N ALA A 209 0.54 -4.55 -15.56
CA ALA A 209 -0.87 -4.42 -15.94
C ALA A 209 -1.76 -3.81 -14.85
N HIS A 210 -1.56 -4.19 -13.58
CA HIS A 210 -2.30 -3.64 -12.44
C HIS A 210 -1.91 -2.18 -12.12
N ASN A 211 -0.72 -1.73 -12.50
CA ASN A 211 -0.22 -0.38 -12.25
C ASN A 211 -0.55 0.60 -13.37
N THR A 212 -0.84 0.13 -14.58
CA THR A 212 -1.22 1.00 -15.69
C THR A 212 -2.51 1.78 -15.37
N VAL A 213 -3.50 1.12 -14.77
CA VAL A 213 -4.74 1.76 -14.31
C VAL A 213 -4.45 2.76 -13.18
N ASN A 214 -3.58 2.40 -12.23
CA ASN A 214 -3.18 3.30 -11.14
C ASN A 214 -2.51 4.58 -11.67
N ALA A 215 -1.62 4.46 -12.67
CA ALA A 215 -0.96 5.58 -13.31
C ALA A 215 -1.96 6.48 -14.07
N ALA A 216 -2.93 5.88 -14.76
CA ALA A 216 -3.95 6.63 -15.48
C ALA A 216 -4.90 7.38 -14.53
N LEU A 217 -5.32 6.77 -13.41
CA LEU A 217 -6.09 7.45 -12.36
C LEU A 217 -5.30 8.62 -11.75
N ALA A 218 -4.00 8.42 -11.49
CA ALA A 218 -3.13 9.49 -11.01
C ALA A 218 -3.04 10.65 -12.03
N ALA A 219 -2.91 10.36 -13.31
CA ALA A 219 -2.87 11.39 -14.36
C ALA A 219 -4.19 12.18 -14.47
N LEU A 220 -5.34 11.49 -14.35
CA LEU A 220 -6.64 12.17 -14.29
C LEU A 220 -6.76 13.07 -13.05
N ALA A 221 -6.31 12.59 -11.89
CA ALA A 221 -6.32 13.37 -10.64
C ALA A 221 -5.37 14.58 -10.74
N ALA A 222 -4.17 14.41 -11.30
CA ALA A 222 -3.24 15.50 -11.57
C ALA A 222 -3.87 16.58 -12.48
N GLY A 223 -4.62 16.17 -13.49
CA GLY A 223 -5.37 17.08 -14.35
C GLY A 223 -6.38 17.95 -13.59
N GLN A 224 -6.99 17.41 -12.51
CA GLN A 224 -7.91 18.19 -11.66
C GLN A 224 -7.18 19.22 -10.79
N VAL A 225 -5.94 18.91 -10.39
CA VAL A 225 -5.07 19.84 -9.65
C VAL A 225 -4.56 20.95 -10.57
N LEU A 226 -4.14 20.60 -11.78
CA LEU A 226 -3.59 21.52 -12.77
C LEU A 226 -4.64 22.37 -13.50
N GLY A 227 -5.92 21.97 -13.48
CA GLY A 227 -6.97 22.60 -14.28
C GLY A 227 -6.86 22.34 -15.78
N ARG A 228 -6.02 21.37 -16.20
CA ARG A 228 -5.84 20.93 -17.60
C ARG A 228 -5.54 19.44 -17.68
N PRO A 229 -5.82 18.77 -18.79
CA PRO A 229 -5.39 17.40 -18.99
C PRO A 229 -3.86 17.24 -18.90
N VAL A 230 -3.41 16.12 -18.34
CA VAL A 230 -2.01 15.67 -18.39
C VAL A 230 -1.81 14.91 -19.70
N THR A 231 -0.77 15.24 -20.43
CA THR A 231 -0.47 14.61 -21.72
C THR A 231 0.22 13.25 -21.53
N ALA A 232 0.13 12.40 -22.55
CA ALA A 232 0.81 11.10 -22.54
C ALA A 232 2.34 11.24 -22.36
N ALA A 233 2.94 12.25 -22.98
CA ALA A 233 4.37 12.53 -22.87
C ALA A 233 4.78 12.92 -21.44
N GLU A 234 3.96 13.71 -20.74
CA GLU A 234 4.20 14.06 -19.34
C GLU A 234 4.12 12.83 -18.43
N VAL A 235 3.14 11.95 -18.67
CA VAL A 235 3.03 10.66 -17.94
C VAL A 235 4.25 9.79 -18.19
N ASP A 236 4.71 9.66 -19.45
CA ASP A 236 5.87 8.86 -19.80
C ASP A 236 7.16 9.42 -19.16
N ALA A 237 7.34 10.72 -19.19
CA ALA A 237 8.49 11.38 -18.56
C ALA A 237 8.52 11.15 -17.04
N ALA A 238 7.37 11.29 -16.39
CA ALA A 238 7.25 11.00 -14.95
C ALA A 238 7.44 9.50 -14.65
N ALA A 239 6.89 8.61 -15.48
CA ALA A 239 7.03 7.17 -15.30
C ALA A 239 8.49 6.71 -15.46
N ALA A 240 9.26 7.32 -16.37
CA ALA A 240 10.67 7.00 -16.58
C ALA A 240 11.55 7.31 -15.35
N SER A 241 11.19 8.32 -14.56
CA SER A 241 11.90 8.70 -13.33
C SER A 241 11.30 8.14 -12.04
N PHE A 242 10.13 7.48 -12.12
CA PHE A 242 9.46 6.92 -10.96
C PHE A 242 10.05 5.57 -10.57
N THR A 243 10.70 5.52 -9.45
CA THR A 243 11.36 4.30 -8.94
C THR A 243 10.41 3.33 -8.21
N GLY A 244 9.12 3.67 -8.11
CA GLY A 244 8.14 2.91 -7.33
C GLY A 244 8.08 3.33 -5.86
N LEU A 245 7.36 2.53 -5.10
CA LEU A 245 7.31 2.68 -3.65
C LEU A 245 8.53 2.00 -3.03
N PRO A 246 9.16 2.61 -2.02
CA PRO A 246 10.16 1.91 -1.25
C PRO A 246 9.64 0.56 -0.75
N HIS A 247 10.46 -0.46 -0.83
CA HIS A 247 10.16 -1.81 -0.32
C HIS A 247 8.93 -2.51 -0.94
N ARG A 248 8.43 -2.04 -2.09
CA ARG A 248 7.33 -2.67 -2.83
C ARG A 248 7.67 -2.81 -4.31
N LEU A 249 8.13 -3.99 -4.71
CA LEU A 249 8.64 -4.27 -6.05
C LEU A 249 9.65 -3.21 -6.54
N GLN A 250 10.37 -2.62 -5.59
CA GLN A 250 11.33 -1.57 -5.86
C GLN A 250 12.58 -2.16 -6.49
N THR A 251 12.91 -1.75 -7.72
CA THR A 251 14.22 -2.07 -8.28
C THR A 251 15.29 -1.24 -7.56
N VAL A 252 16.10 -1.90 -6.74
CA VAL A 252 17.13 -1.24 -5.91
C VAL A 252 18.49 -1.23 -6.59
N ARG A 253 18.75 -2.19 -7.51
CA ARG A 253 20.02 -2.28 -8.27
C ARG A 253 19.78 -2.91 -9.64
N ARG A 254 20.64 -2.58 -10.60
CA ARG A 254 20.83 -3.29 -11.86
C ARG A 254 22.32 -3.47 -12.07
N THR A 255 22.78 -4.70 -12.01
CA THR A 255 24.21 -5.01 -12.08
C THR A 255 24.43 -6.41 -12.64
N GLY A 256 25.46 -6.61 -13.44
CA GLY A 256 25.75 -7.90 -14.07
C GLY A 256 24.63 -8.49 -14.95
N GLY A 257 23.71 -7.65 -15.45
CA GLY A 257 22.51 -8.10 -16.15
C GLY A 257 21.35 -8.46 -15.22
N ILE A 258 21.56 -8.48 -13.90
CA ILE A 258 20.58 -8.85 -12.89
C ILE A 258 19.80 -7.61 -12.42
N ARG A 259 18.48 -7.74 -12.32
CA ARG A 259 17.60 -6.75 -11.69
C ARG A 259 17.28 -7.20 -10.25
N TRP A 260 17.77 -6.44 -9.29
CA TRP A 260 17.56 -6.66 -7.85
C TRP A 260 16.33 -5.91 -7.36
N ILE A 261 15.39 -6.63 -6.78
CA ILE A 261 14.10 -6.08 -6.36
C ILE A 261 13.90 -6.27 -4.85
N ASP A 262 13.63 -5.16 -4.18
CA ASP A 262 13.18 -5.13 -2.79
C ASP A 262 11.64 -5.09 -2.74
N ASP A 263 11.05 -6.13 -2.17
CA ASP A 263 9.62 -6.28 -1.93
C ASP A 263 9.37 -6.70 -0.47
N THR A 264 10.16 -6.15 0.46
CA THR A 264 10.13 -6.51 1.88
C THR A 264 8.80 -6.22 2.58
N LEU A 265 7.92 -5.40 1.99
CA LEU A 265 6.53 -5.23 2.40
C LEU A 265 5.61 -6.41 2.08
N ALA A 266 6.05 -7.40 1.30
CA ALA A 266 5.30 -8.63 1.05
C ALA A 266 5.38 -9.56 2.26
N THR A 267 4.40 -9.48 3.15
CA THR A 267 4.38 -10.21 4.43
C THR A 267 3.46 -11.43 4.43
N THR A 268 2.89 -11.79 3.29
CA THR A 268 2.00 -12.96 3.11
C THR A 268 2.30 -13.71 1.81
N GLY A 269 1.87 -14.97 1.71
CA GLY A 269 2.02 -15.78 0.51
C GLY A 269 1.33 -15.18 -0.72
N GLU A 270 0.15 -14.56 -0.53
CA GLU A 270 -0.60 -13.89 -1.61
C GLU A 270 0.17 -12.68 -2.17
N ALA A 271 0.89 -11.95 -1.30
CA ALA A 271 1.72 -10.84 -1.74
C ALA A 271 2.89 -11.32 -2.62
N VAL A 272 3.52 -12.44 -2.25
CA VAL A 272 4.57 -13.07 -3.06
C VAL A 272 4.02 -13.52 -4.42
N VAL A 273 2.82 -14.13 -4.46
CA VAL A 273 2.15 -14.50 -5.72
C VAL A 273 1.90 -13.26 -6.58
N ALA A 274 1.44 -12.17 -5.99
CA ALA A 274 1.23 -10.91 -6.72
C ALA A 274 2.55 -10.35 -7.27
N ALA A 275 3.63 -10.40 -6.49
CA ALA A 275 4.96 -9.99 -6.91
C ALA A 275 5.47 -10.83 -8.09
N LEU A 276 5.38 -12.14 -8.00
CA LEU A 276 5.77 -13.06 -9.10
C LEU A 276 4.91 -12.85 -10.36
N THR A 277 3.63 -12.54 -10.19
CA THR A 277 2.72 -12.26 -11.32
C THR A 277 3.09 -10.98 -12.05
N ALA A 278 3.67 -10.01 -11.35
CA ALA A 278 4.15 -8.76 -11.92
C ALA A 278 5.42 -8.92 -12.77
N MET A 279 6.20 -10.00 -12.57
CA MET A 279 7.40 -10.26 -13.36
C MET A 279 7.05 -10.72 -14.77
N ARG A 280 7.96 -10.50 -15.73
CA ARG A 280 7.79 -10.96 -17.12
C ARG A 280 7.81 -12.50 -17.18
N SER A 281 7.12 -13.07 -18.15
CA SER A 281 6.95 -14.52 -18.25
C SER A 281 8.21 -15.27 -18.66
N ASP A 282 9.17 -14.59 -19.27
CA ASP A 282 10.42 -15.12 -19.82
C ASP A 282 11.62 -14.99 -18.86
N GLU A 283 11.44 -14.27 -17.71
CA GLU A 283 12.53 -14.04 -16.75
C GLU A 283 12.82 -15.27 -15.88
N GLU A 284 14.12 -15.55 -15.67
CA GLU A 284 14.63 -16.46 -14.64
C GLU A 284 14.69 -15.71 -13.30
N ILE A 285 13.96 -16.21 -12.29
CA ILE A 285 13.75 -15.50 -11.03
C ILE A 285 14.41 -16.28 -9.88
N ALA A 286 15.31 -15.66 -9.14
CA ALA A 286 15.73 -16.12 -7.82
C ALA A 286 14.84 -15.45 -6.76
N LEU A 287 13.93 -16.21 -6.15
CA LEU A 287 12.97 -15.76 -5.15
C LEU A 287 13.52 -16.01 -3.75
N ILE A 288 13.74 -14.96 -2.97
CA ILE A 288 14.16 -15.04 -1.56
C ILE A 288 12.93 -14.87 -0.66
N VAL A 289 12.65 -15.88 0.16
CA VAL A 289 11.53 -15.91 1.13
C VAL A 289 12.04 -16.15 2.53
N GLY A 290 11.25 -15.76 3.55
CA GLY A 290 11.53 -16.01 4.97
C GLY A 290 11.48 -14.77 5.84
N GLY A 291 11.11 -14.97 7.10
CA GLY A 291 10.96 -13.94 8.12
C GLY A 291 10.31 -14.53 9.38
N MET A 292 9.62 -13.70 10.16
CA MET A 292 8.96 -14.10 11.39
C MET A 292 7.83 -15.11 11.14
N ASP A 293 7.87 -16.23 11.85
CA ASP A 293 6.78 -17.19 11.80
C ASP A 293 5.51 -16.64 12.50
N ARG A 294 4.42 -16.60 11.74
CA ARG A 294 3.10 -16.16 12.20
C ARG A 294 2.02 -17.21 11.92
N ALA A 295 2.44 -18.44 11.67
CA ALA A 295 1.56 -19.56 11.30
C ALA A 295 0.64 -19.25 10.11
N LEU A 296 1.18 -18.59 9.07
CA LEU A 296 0.45 -18.25 7.86
C LEU A 296 0.28 -19.47 6.96
N ASP A 297 -0.79 -19.48 6.19
CA ASP A 297 -1.06 -20.50 5.17
C ASP A 297 -0.37 -20.14 3.85
N TYR A 298 0.56 -20.99 3.38
CA TYR A 298 1.29 -20.79 2.13
C TYR A 298 0.82 -21.68 0.97
N ARG A 299 -0.30 -22.42 1.12
CA ARG A 299 -0.79 -23.35 0.09
C ARG A 299 -1.08 -22.67 -1.24
N GLN A 300 -1.56 -21.43 -1.24
CA GLN A 300 -1.78 -20.67 -2.48
C GLN A 300 -0.47 -20.39 -3.20
N LEU A 301 0.59 -20.00 -2.48
CA LEU A 301 1.92 -19.80 -3.04
C LEU A 301 2.51 -21.09 -3.59
N ASP A 302 2.41 -22.19 -2.84
CA ASP A 302 2.84 -23.50 -3.29
C ASP A 302 2.15 -23.93 -4.59
N THR A 303 0.82 -23.80 -4.63
CA THR A 303 0.02 -24.09 -5.84
C THR A 303 0.50 -23.25 -7.03
N TYR A 304 0.74 -21.95 -6.78
CA TYR A 304 1.21 -21.04 -7.82
C TYR A 304 2.61 -21.41 -8.33
N LEU A 305 3.56 -21.68 -7.45
CA LEU A 305 4.92 -22.07 -7.80
C LEU A 305 4.95 -23.39 -8.57
N CYS A 306 4.19 -24.41 -8.13
CA CYS A 306 4.12 -25.71 -8.78
C CYS A 306 3.39 -25.69 -10.14
N SER A 307 2.38 -24.80 -10.30
CA SER A 307 1.59 -24.69 -11.53
C SER A 307 2.31 -23.93 -12.64
N ARG A 308 3.33 -23.17 -12.32
CA ARG A 308 4.01 -22.32 -13.27
C ARG A 308 5.11 -23.06 -14.03
N GLN A 309 5.11 -22.88 -15.34
CA GLN A 309 6.24 -23.20 -16.21
C GLN A 309 7.38 -22.16 -16.10
N ARG A 310 7.34 -21.27 -15.10
CA ARG A 310 8.40 -20.29 -14.90
C ARG A 310 9.62 -20.92 -14.25
N ARG A 311 10.75 -20.41 -14.64
CA ARG A 311 12.04 -20.75 -14.06
C ARG A 311 12.23 -19.96 -12.76
N VAL A 312 11.70 -20.49 -11.65
CA VAL A 312 11.91 -19.93 -10.31
C VAL A 312 12.91 -20.80 -9.57
N THR A 313 13.93 -20.21 -9.01
CA THR A 313 14.80 -20.81 -8.00
C THR A 313 14.37 -20.26 -6.65
N LEU A 314 13.93 -21.11 -5.73
CA LEU A 314 13.46 -20.75 -4.40
C LEU A 314 14.63 -20.74 -3.40
N ILE A 315 14.84 -19.60 -2.73
CA ILE A 315 15.86 -19.46 -1.70
C ILE A 315 15.14 -19.23 -0.37
N GLN A 316 15.22 -20.25 0.46
CA GLN A 316 14.53 -20.28 1.76
C GLN A 316 15.46 -19.74 2.84
N GLY A 317 15.23 -18.47 3.21
CA GLY A 317 15.98 -17.77 4.25
C GLY A 317 15.76 -18.31 5.66
N PRO A 318 16.42 -17.71 6.65
CA PRO A 318 16.33 -18.16 8.03
C PRO A 318 14.91 -18.03 8.60
N THR A 319 14.73 -18.54 9.80
CA THR A 319 13.48 -18.58 10.59
C THR A 319 12.42 -19.44 9.90
N ASN A 320 11.34 -18.87 9.33
CA ASN A 320 10.27 -19.65 8.73
C ASN A 320 10.44 -19.93 7.22
N GLY A 321 11.54 -19.50 6.59
CA GLY A 321 11.73 -19.67 5.15
C GLY A 321 11.56 -21.11 4.68
N ARG A 322 12.01 -22.09 5.47
CA ARG A 322 11.86 -23.52 5.16
C ARG A 322 10.40 -24.02 5.21
N GLN A 323 9.47 -23.24 5.76
CA GLN A 323 8.04 -23.54 5.78
C GLN A 323 7.31 -22.92 4.57
N ILE A 324 7.98 -22.02 3.85
CA ILE A 324 7.43 -21.32 2.68
C ILE A 324 7.84 -22.09 1.44
N GLY A 325 6.88 -22.46 0.60
CA GLY A 325 7.14 -23.16 -0.65
C GLY A 325 7.51 -24.64 -0.47
N THR A 326 6.98 -25.32 0.56
CA THR A 326 7.32 -26.72 0.87
C THR A 326 6.92 -27.68 -0.23
N GLY A 327 5.78 -27.46 -0.89
CA GLY A 327 5.32 -28.26 -2.03
C GLY A 327 6.27 -28.09 -3.22
N PHE A 328 6.70 -26.86 -3.50
CA PHE A 328 7.69 -26.59 -4.54
C PHE A 328 9.05 -27.22 -4.21
N ALA A 329 9.51 -27.08 -2.97
CA ALA A 329 10.78 -27.67 -2.52
C ALA A 329 10.81 -29.21 -2.66
N ALA A 330 9.70 -29.87 -2.36
CA ALA A 330 9.57 -31.32 -2.54
C ALA A 330 9.58 -31.73 -4.02
N ALA A 331 8.96 -30.93 -4.90
CA ALA A 331 8.87 -31.21 -6.34
C ALA A 331 10.16 -30.81 -7.09
N HIS A 332 10.89 -29.80 -6.61
CA HIS A 332 12.07 -29.23 -7.27
C HIS A 332 13.23 -29.01 -6.28
N PRO A 333 13.79 -30.08 -5.70
CA PRO A 333 14.89 -29.97 -4.72
C PRO A 333 16.17 -29.38 -5.33
N ASP A 334 16.39 -29.56 -6.62
CA ASP A 334 17.49 -28.98 -7.39
C ASP A 334 17.39 -27.45 -7.58
N ARG A 335 16.21 -26.91 -7.41
CA ARG A 335 15.91 -25.48 -7.53
C ARG A 335 15.51 -24.83 -6.19
N THR A 336 15.79 -25.50 -5.08
CA THR A 336 15.46 -25.01 -3.75
C THR A 336 16.71 -24.99 -2.88
N HIS A 337 17.03 -23.82 -2.35
CA HIS A 337 18.24 -23.59 -1.55
C HIS A 337 17.90 -23.03 -0.18
N PRO A 338 17.86 -23.84 0.88
CA PRO A 338 17.76 -23.35 2.23
C PRO A 338 19.09 -22.72 2.65
N VAL A 339 19.00 -21.52 3.26
CA VAL A 339 20.16 -20.75 3.73
C VAL A 339 19.92 -20.23 5.15
N ASP A 340 21.01 -19.90 5.87
CA ASP A 340 20.95 -19.51 7.27
C ASP A 340 21.12 -17.99 7.49
N SER A 341 21.36 -17.22 6.43
CA SER A 341 21.44 -15.76 6.49
C SER A 341 20.93 -15.08 5.22
N LEU A 342 20.56 -13.79 5.35
CA LEU A 342 20.20 -12.97 4.17
C LEU A 342 21.43 -12.74 3.27
N GLN A 343 22.63 -12.70 3.83
CA GLN A 343 23.87 -12.60 3.05
C GLN A 343 24.07 -13.82 2.16
N ASP A 344 23.88 -15.02 2.71
CA ASP A 344 23.96 -16.25 1.95
C ASP A 344 22.86 -16.32 0.89
N ALA A 345 21.64 -15.84 1.22
CA ALA A 345 20.54 -15.75 0.25
C ALA A 345 20.92 -14.91 -0.97
N VAL A 346 21.51 -13.72 -0.75
CA VAL A 346 21.95 -12.82 -1.82
C VAL A 346 23.05 -13.48 -2.67
N ARG A 347 24.03 -14.14 -2.03
CA ARG A 347 25.13 -14.82 -2.72
C ARG A 347 24.62 -15.99 -3.58
N VAL A 348 23.72 -16.82 -3.03
CA VAL A 348 23.12 -17.96 -3.77
C VAL A 348 22.28 -17.43 -4.92
N ALA A 349 21.49 -16.36 -4.70
CA ALA A 349 20.66 -15.76 -5.74
C ALA A 349 21.49 -15.22 -6.92
N ALA A 350 22.61 -14.56 -6.65
CA ALA A 350 23.53 -14.07 -7.69
C ALA A 350 24.17 -15.18 -8.52
N ALA A 351 24.34 -16.35 -7.93
CA ALA A 351 24.96 -17.51 -8.57
C ALA A 351 23.99 -18.39 -9.37
N VAL A 352 22.69 -18.09 -9.37
CA VAL A 352 21.69 -18.84 -10.17
C VAL A 352 21.99 -18.65 -11.65
N PRO A 353 22.18 -19.74 -12.42
CA PRO A 353 22.53 -19.64 -13.83
C PRO A 353 21.46 -18.92 -14.65
N GLY A 354 21.85 -17.85 -15.34
CA GLY A 354 20.95 -17.08 -16.22
C GLY A 354 19.88 -16.29 -15.48
N VAL A 355 20.09 -15.97 -14.20
CA VAL A 355 19.15 -15.17 -13.42
C VAL A 355 19.00 -13.77 -14.01
N ASP A 356 17.75 -13.38 -14.27
CA ASP A 356 17.39 -12.04 -14.74
C ASP A 356 16.94 -11.16 -13.57
N VAL A 357 16.29 -11.78 -12.57
CA VAL A 357 15.69 -11.08 -11.43
C VAL A 357 16.02 -11.78 -10.12
N VAL A 358 16.55 -11.04 -9.16
CA VAL A 358 16.57 -11.44 -7.75
C VAL A 358 15.48 -10.68 -7.02
N LEU A 359 14.49 -11.41 -6.52
CA LEU A 359 13.31 -10.87 -5.86
C LEU A 359 13.35 -11.20 -4.37
N LEU A 360 13.61 -10.22 -3.52
CA LEU A 360 13.40 -10.35 -2.07
C LEU A 360 11.94 -10.05 -1.74
N SER A 361 11.10 -11.09 -1.70
CA SER A 361 9.68 -11.01 -1.35
C SER A 361 9.40 -12.01 -0.23
N PRO A 362 9.55 -11.60 1.04
CA PRO A 362 9.70 -12.51 2.18
C PRO A 362 8.51 -13.44 2.40
N GLY A 363 7.27 -13.01 2.09
CA GLY A 363 6.06 -13.73 2.45
C GLY A 363 5.79 -13.81 3.96
N ALA A 364 6.58 -13.10 4.75
CA ALA A 364 6.56 -13.10 6.20
C ALA A 364 7.01 -11.74 6.74
N ALA A 365 6.60 -11.39 7.96
CA ALA A 365 7.02 -10.16 8.60
C ALA A 365 8.53 -10.16 8.92
N SER A 366 9.14 -8.97 9.00
CA SER A 366 10.61 -8.84 9.15
C SER A 366 11.09 -8.77 10.62
N TYR A 367 10.18 -8.89 11.61
CA TYR A 367 10.50 -8.66 13.03
C TYR A 367 11.25 -9.81 13.73
N ASP A 368 11.77 -10.77 12.99
CA ASP A 368 12.55 -11.90 13.51
C ASP A 368 14.03 -11.53 13.73
N LEU A 369 14.68 -11.06 12.69
CA LEU A 369 16.11 -10.70 12.67
C LEU A 369 16.37 -9.22 12.43
N PHE A 370 15.33 -8.46 12.11
CA PHE A 370 15.38 -7.03 11.78
C PHE A 370 14.34 -6.28 12.61
N ARG A 371 14.59 -5.00 12.87
CA ARG A 371 13.64 -4.14 13.59
C ARG A 371 12.34 -3.92 12.80
N ASN A 372 12.46 -3.92 11.46
CA ASN A 372 11.35 -3.71 10.54
C ASN A 372 11.76 -4.10 9.11
N TYR A 373 10.84 -3.96 8.17
CA TYR A 373 11.07 -4.25 6.74
C TYR A 373 12.06 -3.27 6.09
N GLU A 374 12.15 -2.04 6.58
CA GLU A 374 13.08 -1.01 6.07
C GLU A 374 14.52 -1.40 6.36
N GLU A 375 14.82 -1.84 7.58
CA GLU A 375 16.14 -2.35 7.94
C GLU A 375 16.50 -3.58 7.12
N LYS A 376 15.55 -4.52 6.93
CA LYS A 376 15.77 -5.70 6.09
C LYS A 376 16.12 -5.30 4.65
N GLY A 377 15.40 -4.34 4.07
CA GLY A 377 15.67 -3.81 2.73
C GLY A 377 17.02 -3.10 2.65
N ALA A 378 17.39 -2.29 3.65
CA ALA A 378 18.68 -1.62 3.70
C ALA A 378 19.84 -2.62 3.79
N VAL A 379 19.71 -3.67 4.62
CA VAL A 379 20.71 -4.75 4.75
C VAL A 379 20.82 -5.55 3.45
N TYR A 380 19.70 -5.82 2.79
CA TYR A 380 19.68 -6.46 1.47
C TYR A 380 20.49 -5.65 0.45
N CYS A 381 20.26 -4.34 0.35
CA CYS A 381 21.03 -3.46 -0.53
C CYS A 381 22.53 -3.50 -0.24
N GLY A 382 22.93 -3.48 1.05
CA GLY A 382 24.33 -3.58 1.45
C GLY A 382 24.99 -4.91 1.02
N TYR A 383 24.27 -6.02 1.05
CA TYR A 383 24.83 -7.31 0.59
C TYR A 383 24.95 -7.39 -0.92
N ILE A 384 24.08 -6.74 -1.70
CA ILE A 384 24.22 -6.62 -3.15
C ILE A 384 25.51 -5.91 -3.51
N ASP A 385 25.84 -4.80 -2.83
CA ASP A 385 27.06 -4.02 -3.06
C ASP A 385 28.34 -4.86 -2.82
N VAL A 386 28.29 -5.82 -1.90
CA VAL A 386 29.42 -6.76 -1.65
C VAL A 386 29.55 -7.79 -2.77
N VAL A 387 28.44 -8.33 -3.29
CA VAL A 387 28.46 -9.31 -4.38
C VAL A 387 28.97 -8.70 -5.68
N ASP A 388 28.67 -7.42 -5.93
CA ASP A 388 29.14 -6.69 -7.12
C ASP A 388 30.65 -6.44 -7.15
N THR A 389 31.32 -6.54 -6.02
CA THR A 389 32.77 -6.32 -5.90
C THR A 389 33.58 -7.60 -6.01
N LEU A 390 32.95 -8.76 -6.11
CA LEU A 390 33.57 -10.08 -6.27
C LEU A 390 33.51 -10.58 -7.71
#